data_9daf61204a164bd9fc0fb67ade93e7cc
#
_entry.id   9daf61204a164bd9fc0fb67ade93e7cc
#
_cell.length_a   1.000
_cell.length_b   1.000
_cell.length_c   1.000
_cell.angle_alpha   90.00
_cell.angle_beta   90.00
_cell.angle_gamma   90.00
#
_symmetry.space_group_name_H-M   'P 1'
#
loop_
_entity.id
_entity.type
_entity.pdbx_description
1 polymer ?
#
loop_
_entity_poly.entity_id
_entity_poly.type
_entity_poly.pdbx_seq_one_letter_code
_entity_poly.pdbx_strand_id
1 'polypeptide(L)'
;MNRQEDWLLRQLPAGMLSEDFFVRFVSIFQAQAGTLVAHADNLDHLADPQLTPPAMIRWMSQWLGLPGIDAGFSEDVQRRILTTAAQTLQWRGTATGLTRMLELYSGGPVSVTEGGGVFEQGAAPTGPAWVVMEVGSTGLYEEADFLSLVLDEVPAHVHAEIWVGQRRIWPAVADLAARELAS
;
A
#
# COMPACT_ATOMS: atom_id res chain seq x y z
N MET A 1 11.06 12.15 -23.14
CA MET A 1 11.05 13.34 -24.03
C MET A 1 12.40 13.41 -24.74
N ASN A 2 12.44 13.30 -26.09
CA ASN A 2 13.72 13.30 -26.82
C ASN A 2 14.26 14.74 -26.89
N ARG A 3 15.13 15.12 -25.94
CA ARG A 3 15.78 16.43 -25.95
C ARG A 3 17.03 16.35 -26.82
N GLN A 4 17.18 17.35 -27.72
CA GLN A 4 18.36 17.44 -28.56
C GLN A 4 19.60 17.66 -27.69
N GLU A 5 20.72 17.03 -28.03
CA GLU A 5 21.98 17.09 -27.25
C GLU A 5 22.54 18.51 -27.05
N ASP A 6 22.10 19.47 -27.85
CA ASP A 6 22.56 20.86 -27.84
C ASP A 6 21.47 21.86 -27.35
N TRP A 7 20.49 21.38 -26.56
CA TRP A 7 19.33 22.18 -26.16
C TRP A 7 19.68 23.46 -25.37
N LEU A 8 20.75 23.45 -24.56
CA LEU A 8 21.18 24.62 -23.79
C LEU A 8 21.90 25.62 -24.71
N LEU A 9 22.77 25.15 -25.60
CA LEU A 9 23.46 26.00 -26.58
C LEU A 9 22.48 26.72 -27.49
N ARG A 10 21.38 26.09 -27.91
CA ARG A 10 20.34 26.68 -28.75
C ARG A 10 19.55 27.80 -28.10
N GLN A 11 19.65 27.97 -26.79
CA GLN A 11 19.01 29.06 -26.07
C GLN A 11 19.88 30.33 -26.04
N LEU A 12 21.13 30.22 -26.47
CA LEU A 12 22.06 31.34 -26.45
C LEU A 12 21.99 32.17 -27.71
N PRO A 13 22.25 33.50 -27.62
CA PRO A 13 22.37 34.37 -28.77
C PRO A 13 23.44 33.91 -29.76
N ALA A 14 23.17 33.96 -31.05
CA ALA A 14 24.10 33.49 -32.10
C ALA A 14 25.48 34.13 -32.03
N GLY A 15 25.58 35.38 -31.59
CA GLY A 15 26.87 36.06 -31.41
C GLY A 15 27.77 35.45 -30.33
N MET A 16 27.18 34.77 -29.35
CA MET A 16 27.98 34.03 -28.34
C MET A 16 28.44 32.68 -28.84
N LEU A 17 27.77 32.09 -29.81
CA LEU A 17 28.14 30.79 -30.40
C LEU A 17 29.27 30.88 -31.42
N SER A 18 29.72 32.07 -31.81
CA SER A 18 30.86 32.27 -32.72
C SER A 18 32.20 32.00 -32.04
N GLU A 19 32.27 32.03 -30.71
CA GLU A 19 33.49 31.85 -29.93
C GLU A 19 33.63 30.40 -29.47
N ASP A 20 34.60 29.66 -30.02
CA ASP A 20 34.82 28.24 -29.74
C ASP A 20 35.06 27.96 -28.23
N PHE A 21 35.80 28.83 -27.54
CA PHE A 21 36.02 28.71 -26.10
C PHE A 21 34.69 28.78 -25.34
N PHE A 22 33.80 29.69 -25.69
CA PHE A 22 32.52 29.87 -25.01
C PHE A 22 31.61 28.67 -25.23
N VAL A 23 31.57 28.15 -26.46
CA VAL A 23 30.81 26.94 -26.78
C VAL A 23 31.23 25.76 -25.94
N ARG A 24 32.56 25.52 -25.86
CA ARG A 24 33.11 24.42 -25.03
C ARG A 24 32.81 24.63 -23.55
N PHE A 25 32.93 25.84 -23.05
CA PHE A 25 32.64 26.19 -21.68
C PHE A 25 31.19 25.88 -21.33
N VAL A 26 30.23 26.32 -22.15
CA VAL A 26 28.82 26.04 -21.95
C VAL A 26 28.47 24.57 -22.11
N SER A 27 29.17 23.85 -22.98
CA SER A 27 28.97 22.41 -23.17
C SER A 27 29.24 21.60 -21.89
N ILE A 28 30.16 22.07 -21.01
CA ILE A 28 30.36 21.43 -19.69
C ILE A 28 29.07 21.50 -18.84
N PHE A 29 28.44 22.66 -18.78
CA PHE A 29 27.21 22.84 -18.03
C PHE A 29 26.05 22.09 -18.69
N GLN A 30 26.02 22.06 -20.02
CA GLN A 30 25.02 21.27 -20.74
C GLN A 30 25.12 19.77 -20.42
N ALA A 31 26.32 19.20 -20.37
CA ALA A 31 26.52 17.81 -20.00
C ALA A 31 26.03 17.52 -18.57
N GLN A 32 26.35 18.38 -17.60
CA GLN A 32 25.87 18.25 -16.23
C GLN A 32 24.34 18.42 -16.13
N ALA A 33 23.81 19.44 -16.79
CA ALA A 33 22.37 19.67 -16.82
C ALA A 33 21.63 18.51 -17.51
N GLY A 34 22.22 17.93 -18.57
CA GLY A 34 21.67 16.74 -19.24
C GLY A 34 21.52 15.55 -18.30
N THR A 35 22.54 15.32 -17.45
CA THR A 35 22.48 14.26 -16.42
C THR A 35 21.36 14.50 -15.42
N LEU A 36 21.22 15.73 -14.90
CA LEU A 36 20.17 16.09 -13.96
C LEU A 36 18.77 15.93 -14.58
N VAL A 37 18.64 16.33 -15.83
CA VAL A 37 17.38 16.18 -16.58
C VAL A 37 17.04 14.71 -16.81
N ALA A 38 18.04 13.86 -17.16
CA ALA A 38 17.83 12.42 -17.29
C ALA A 38 17.39 11.79 -15.96
N HIS A 39 17.95 12.23 -14.83
CA HIS A 39 17.47 11.81 -13.51
C HIS A 39 16.04 12.26 -13.26
N ALA A 40 15.67 13.48 -13.64
CA ALA A 40 14.29 13.96 -13.49
C ALA A 40 13.32 13.17 -14.38
N ASP A 41 13.70 12.78 -15.59
CA ASP A 41 12.89 11.94 -16.48
C ASP A 41 12.67 10.52 -15.91
N ASN A 42 13.53 10.07 -14.97
CA ASN A 42 13.38 8.78 -14.27
C ASN A 42 12.51 8.86 -13.00
N LEU A 43 12.04 10.03 -12.58
CA LEU A 43 11.24 10.16 -11.36
C LEU A 43 9.93 9.34 -11.42
N ASP A 44 9.31 9.25 -12.59
CA ASP A 44 8.09 8.47 -12.78
C ASP A 44 8.30 6.98 -12.46
N HIS A 45 9.52 6.44 -12.73
CA HIS A 45 9.86 5.05 -12.45
C HIS A 45 10.07 4.78 -10.96
N LEU A 46 10.37 5.80 -10.16
CA LEU A 46 10.48 5.65 -8.70
C LEU A 46 9.12 5.38 -8.04
N ALA A 47 8.04 5.82 -8.65
CA ALA A 47 6.68 5.55 -8.17
C ALA A 47 6.12 4.20 -8.67
N ASP A 48 6.78 3.56 -9.64
CA ASP A 48 6.37 2.26 -10.15
C ASP A 48 6.84 1.13 -9.20
N PRO A 49 5.92 0.39 -8.56
CA PRO A 49 6.28 -0.69 -7.65
C PRO A 49 7.11 -1.80 -8.30
N GLN A 50 7.07 -1.94 -9.63
CA GLN A 50 7.83 -2.97 -10.35
C GLN A 50 9.30 -2.57 -10.59
N LEU A 51 9.58 -1.28 -10.69
CA LEU A 51 10.89 -0.74 -11.06
C LEU A 51 11.65 -0.11 -9.89
N THR A 52 10.90 0.36 -8.88
CA THR A 52 11.48 1.09 -7.75
C THR A 52 12.39 0.21 -6.87
N PRO A 53 13.45 0.78 -6.26
CA PRO A 53 14.28 0.03 -5.31
C PRO A 53 13.51 -0.45 -4.07
N PRO A 54 13.92 -1.57 -3.42
CA PRO A 54 13.23 -2.11 -2.22
C PRO A 54 13.09 -1.11 -1.07
N ALA A 55 14.05 -0.20 -0.89
CA ALA A 55 13.96 0.85 0.12
C ALA A 55 12.78 1.80 -0.13
N MET A 56 12.49 2.10 -1.40
CA MET A 56 11.36 2.94 -1.80
C MET A 56 10.02 2.21 -1.63
N ILE A 57 9.97 0.88 -1.84
CA ILE A 57 8.78 0.07 -1.58
C ILE A 57 8.36 0.21 -0.11
N ARG A 58 9.32 0.05 0.82
CA ARG A 58 9.05 0.20 2.27
C ARG A 58 8.64 1.62 2.62
N TRP A 59 9.23 2.63 2.00
CA TRP A 59 8.84 4.03 2.20
C TRP A 59 7.42 4.29 1.70
N MET A 60 7.07 3.84 0.49
CA MET A 60 5.71 3.96 -0.07
C MET A 60 4.69 3.22 0.80
N SER A 61 5.03 2.04 1.34
CA SER A 61 4.13 1.27 2.20
C SER A 61 3.72 2.03 3.46
N GLN A 62 4.65 2.81 4.04
CA GLN A 62 4.33 3.67 5.20
C GLN A 62 3.30 4.75 4.84
N TRP A 63 3.39 5.32 3.64
CA TRP A 63 2.43 6.31 3.15
C TRP A 63 1.04 5.72 2.91
N LEU A 64 0.98 4.45 2.52
CA LEU A 64 -0.27 3.73 2.33
C LEU A 64 -0.87 3.18 3.64
N GLY A 65 -0.17 3.38 4.77
CA GLY A 65 -0.60 2.83 6.05
C GLY A 65 -0.51 1.30 6.10
N LEU A 66 0.53 0.73 5.49
CA LEU A 66 0.79 -0.71 5.45
C LEU A 66 1.97 -1.06 6.39
N PRO A 67 1.74 -1.21 7.69
CA PRO A 67 2.81 -1.53 8.63
C PRO A 67 3.36 -2.97 8.44
N GLY A 68 2.62 -3.83 7.77
CA GLY A 68 2.92 -5.25 7.64
C GLY A 68 3.96 -5.64 6.57
N ILE A 69 4.60 -4.69 5.86
CA ILE A 69 5.68 -5.03 4.93
C ILE A 69 6.98 -5.21 5.70
N ASP A 70 7.27 -6.46 6.09
CA ASP A 70 8.53 -6.83 6.75
C ASP A 70 9.70 -6.79 5.76
N ALA A 71 10.85 -6.28 6.22
CA ALA A 71 12.10 -6.29 5.47
C ALA A 71 12.64 -7.73 5.24
N GLY A 72 12.22 -8.70 6.03
CA GLY A 72 12.53 -10.13 5.89
C GLY A 72 11.80 -10.81 4.74
N PHE A 73 10.72 -10.21 4.22
CA PHE A 73 10.04 -10.77 3.06
C PHE A 73 10.88 -10.62 1.79
N SER A 74 10.75 -11.58 0.87
CA SER A 74 11.37 -11.46 -0.44
C SER A 74 10.89 -10.20 -1.16
N GLU A 75 11.72 -9.65 -2.04
CA GLU A 75 11.40 -8.43 -2.80
C GLU A 75 10.09 -8.58 -3.59
N ASP A 76 9.85 -9.75 -4.20
CA ASP A 76 8.62 -10.04 -4.94
C ASP A 76 7.37 -10.00 -4.06
N VAL A 77 7.48 -10.49 -2.81
CA VAL A 77 6.40 -10.42 -1.83
C VAL A 77 6.12 -8.98 -1.44
N GLN A 78 7.15 -8.19 -1.14
CA GLN A 78 7.00 -6.78 -0.79
C GLN A 78 6.33 -5.99 -1.92
N ARG A 79 6.76 -6.19 -3.19
CA ARG A 79 6.16 -5.57 -4.38
C ARG A 79 4.69 -5.93 -4.56
N ARG A 80 4.36 -7.21 -4.39
CA ARG A 80 2.99 -7.72 -4.50
C ARG A 80 2.08 -7.11 -3.45
N ILE A 81 2.51 -7.08 -2.18
CA ILE A 81 1.75 -6.47 -1.08
C ILE A 81 1.47 -5.00 -1.39
N LEU A 82 2.49 -4.22 -1.75
CA LEU A 82 2.34 -2.80 -2.07
C LEU A 82 1.36 -2.58 -3.24
N THR A 83 1.51 -3.34 -4.33
CA THR A 83 0.65 -3.20 -5.52
C THR A 83 -0.80 -3.55 -5.22
N THR A 84 -1.03 -4.67 -4.51
CA THR A 84 -2.39 -5.11 -4.17
C THR A 84 -3.05 -4.14 -3.22
N ALA A 85 -2.34 -3.69 -2.21
CA ALA A 85 -2.86 -2.72 -1.26
C ALA A 85 -3.20 -1.38 -1.94
N ALA A 86 -2.32 -0.87 -2.82
CA ALA A 86 -2.59 0.35 -3.58
C ALA A 86 -3.87 0.24 -4.42
N GLN A 87 -4.12 -0.92 -5.03
CA GLN A 87 -5.34 -1.18 -5.82
C GLN A 87 -6.60 -1.30 -4.96
N THR A 88 -6.45 -1.71 -3.69
CA THR A 88 -7.57 -1.90 -2.76
C THR A 88 -7.91 -0.68 -1.94
N LEU A 89 -7.07 0.34 -1.90
CA LEU A 89 -7.27 1.57 -1.10
C LEU A 89 -8.65 2.21 -1.29
N GLN A 90 -9.16 2.25 -2.52
CA GLN A 90 -10.48 2.81 -2.83
C GLN A 90 -11.64 2.04 -2.19
N TRP A 91 -11.40 0.79 -1.76
CA TRP A 91 -12.38 -0.10 -1.13
C TRP A 91 -12.15 -0.25 0.38
N ARG A 92 -11.19 0.49 0.95
CA ARG A 92 -10.89 0.41 2.38
C ARG A 92 -12.11 0.75 3.20
N GLY A 93 -12.37 -0.01 4.27
CA GLY A 93 -13.56 0.12 5.10
C GLY A 93 -14.83 -0.52 4.53
N THR A 94 -14.74 -1.27 3.43
CA THR A 94 -15.84 -2.08 2.88
C THR A 94 -15.53 -3.56 2.98
N ALA A 95 -16.55 -4.43 2.94
CA ALA A 95 -16.38 -5.88 2.92
C ALA A 95 -15.49 -6.34 1.74
N THR A 96 -15.64 -5.71 0.57
CA THR A 96 -14.80 -5.99 -0.59
C THR A 96 -13.32 -5.68 -0.34
N GLY A 97 -13.03 -4.53 0.26
CA GLY A 97 -11.66 -4.14 0.63
C GLY A 97 -11.07 -5.10 1.65
N LEU A 98 -11.85 -5.40 2.69
CA LEU A 98 -11.46 -6.33 3.76
C LEU A 98 -11.17 -7.74 3.21
N THR A 99 -12.04 -8.26 2.33
CA THR A 99 -11.81 -9.55 1.66
C THR A 99 -10.48 -9.59 0.93
N ARG A 100 -10.19 -8.58 0.10
CA ARG A 100 -8.94 -8.50 -0.67
C ARG A 100 -7.69 -8.40 0.21
N MET A 101 -7.79 -7.64 1.30
CA MET A 101 -6.67 -7.52 2.25
C MET A 101 -6.43 -8.83 3.00
N LEU A 102 -7.50 -9.50 3.41
CA LEU A 102 -7.42 -10.82 4.05
C LEU A 102 -6.83 -11.87 3.09
N GLU A 103 -7.25 -11.92 1.84
CA GLU A 103 -6.67 -12.80 0.82
C GLU A 103 -5.17 -12.54 0.62
N LEU A 104 -4.77 -11.25 0.64
CA LEU A 104 -3.38 -10.85 0.54
C LEU A 104 -2.56 -11.34 1.75
N TYR A 105 -3.07 -11.16 2.97
CA TYR A 105 -2.37 -11.52 4.20
C TYR A 105 -2.36 -13.03 4.44
N SER A 106 -3.49 -13.71 4.23
CA SER A 106 -3.61 -15.16 4.46
C SER A 106 -2.99 -16.01 3.34
N GLY A 107 -2.83 -15.43 2.15
CA GLY A 107 -2.35 -16.13 0.96
C GLY A 107 -3.35 -17.12 0.35
N GLY A 108 -4.61 -17.11 0.78
CA GLY A 108 -5.65 -18.04 0.33
C GLY A 108 -7.04 -17.42 0.28
N PRO A 109 -8.05 -18.21 -0.12
CA PRO A 109 -9.43 -17.76 -0.16
C PRO A 109 -9.94 -17.47 1.25
N VAL A 110 -10.80 -16.46 1.37
CA VAL A 110 -11.39 -16.02 2.63
C VAL A 110 -12.91 -15.89 2.51
N SER A 111 -13.59 -15.95 3.67
CA SER A 111 -15.02 -15.66 3.80
C SER A 111 -15.18 -14.44 4.71
N VAL A 112 -15.92 -13.44 4.24
CA VAL A 112 -16.29 -12.26 5.03
C VAL A 112 -17.78 -12.12 5.02
N THR A 113 -18.39 -12.16 6.21
CA THR A 113 -19.83 -11.96 6.41
C THR A 113 -20.02 -10.77 7.33
N GLU A 114 -20.91 -9.85 6.97
CA GLU A 114 -21.15 -8.64 7.75
C GLU A 114 -22.66 -8.42 8.00
N GLY A 115 -22.97 -7.77 9.12
CA GLY A 115 -24.32 -7.30 9.46
C GLY A 115 -24.53 -5.82 9.14
N GLY A 116 -23.61 -5.18 8.42
CA GLY A 116 -23.70 -3.81 7.94
C GLY A 116 -24.45 -3.70 6.62
N GLY A 117 -24.71 -2.47 6.18
CA GLY A 117 -25.32 -2.23 4.88
C GLY A 117 -26.07 -0.91 4.79
N VAL A 118 -26.62 -0.63 3.61
CA VAL A 118 -27.53 0.48 3.36
C VAL A 118 -28.96 -0.03 3.50
N PHE A 119 -29.68 0.51 4.46
CA PHE A 119 -31.04 0.11 4.78
C PHE A 119 -32.03 1.24 4.44
N GLU A 120 -33.26 0.87 4.13
CA GLU A 120 -34.34 1.85 4.06
C GLU A 120 -34.58 2.48 5.43
N GLN A 121 -35.18 3.68 5.44
CA GLN A 121 -35.42 4.42 6.68
C GLN A 121 -36.28 3.58 7.64
N GLY A 122 -35.72 3.29 8.82
CA GLY A 122 -36.41 2.49 9.85
C GLY A 122 -36.21 0.97 9.73
N ALA A 123 -35.50 0.47 8.71
CA ALA A 123 -35.24 -0.96 8.52
C ALA A 123 -33.86 -1.39 9.05
N ALA A 124 -33.03 -0.44 9.51
CA ALA A 124 -31.71 -0.76 10.04
C ALA A 124 -31.79 -1.66 11.29
N PRO A 125 -30.94 -2.67 11.44
CA PRO A 125 -30.82 -3.46 12.66
C PRO A 125 -30.54 -2.57 13.88
N THR A 126 -31.15 -2.90 15.02
CA THR A 126 -30.96 -2.14 16.27
C THR A 126 -29.67 -2.51 17.02
N GLY A 127 -28.96 -3.56 16.59
CA GLY A 127 -27.72 -4.01 17.19
C GLY A 127 -26.49 -3.29 16.63
N PRO A 128 -25.32 -3.47 17.27
CA PRO A 128 -24.05 -2.97 16.74
C PRO A 128 -23.71 -3.64 15.40
N ALA A 129 -23.01 -2.90 14.53
CA ALA A 129 -22.47 -3.48 13.30
C ALA A 129 -21.44 -4.57 13.65
N TRP A 130 -21.41 -5.64 12.86
CA TRP A 130 -20.51 -6.77 13.09
C TRP A 130 -19.96 -7.31 11.77
N VAL A 131 -18.81 -7.94 11.87
CA VAL A 131 -18.14 -8.65 10.77
C VAL A 131 -17.52 -9.95 11.27
N VAL A 132 -17.74 -11.05 10.54
CA VAL A 132 -17.09 -12.34 10.76
C VAL A 132 -16.17 -12.62 9.60
N MET A 133 -14.92 -12.92 9.91
CA MET A 133 -13.86 -13.17 8.95
C MET A 133 -13.30 -14.58 9.16
N GLU A 134 -13.26 -15.37 8.11
CA GLU A 134 -12.76 -16.74 8.14
C GLU A 134 -11.63 -16.89 7.12
N VAL A 135 -10.45 -17.31 7.57
CA VAL A 135 -9.26 -17.56 6.76
C VAL A 135 -8.73 -18.98 7.01
N GLY A 136 -8.09 -19.55 6.01
CA GLY A 136 -7.49 -20.89 6.16
C GLY A 136 -6.20 -20.89 6.98
N SER A 137 -5.43 -19.80 6.92
CA SER A 137 -4.14 -19.62 7.59
C SER A 137 -3.83 -18.14 7.80
N THR A 138 -2.82 -17.84 8.58
CA THR A 138 -2.28 -16.47 8.75
C THR A 138 -1.24 -16.09 7.69
N GLY A 139 -1.01 -16.96 6.70
CA GLY A 139 -0.05 -16.74 5.63
C GLY A 139 1.39 -16.69 6.13
N LEU A 140 2.07 -15.59 5.84
CA LEU A 140 3.47 -15.37 6.23
C LEU A 140 3.63 -14.69 7.60
N TYR A 141 2.52 -14.37 8.27
CA TYR A 141 2.54 -13.61 9.52
C TYR A 141 2.39 -14.52 10.73
N GLU A 142 3.04 -14.14 11.83
CA GLU A 142 2.70 -14.67 13.15
C GLU A 142 1.26 -14.27 13.51
N GLU A 143 0.59 -15.08 14.32
CA GLU A 143 -0.84 -14.86 14.62
C GLU A 143 -1.14 -13.50 15.23
N ALA A 144 -0.25 -13.01 16.12
CA ALA A 144 -0.42 -11.70 16.76
C ALA A 144 -0.29 -10.56 15.76
N ASP A 145 0.67 -10.65 14.82
CA ASP A 145 0.89 -9.65 13.79
C ASP A 145 -0.26 -9.65 12.78
N PHE A 146 -0.70 -10.84 12.35
CA PHE A 146 -1.86 -11.00 11.49
C PHE A 146 -3.10 -10.37 12.13
N LEU A 147 -3.36 -10.65 13.40
CA LEU A 147 -4.48 -10.09 14.13
C LEU A 147 -4.42 -8.57 14.19
N SER A 148 -3.27 -7.99 14.49
CA SER A 148 -3.07 -6.54 14.51
C SER A 148 -3.37 -5.92 13.15
N LEU A 149 -2.83 -6.49 12.06
CA LEU A 149 -3.04 -6.01 10.69
C LEU A 149 -4.52 -6.05 10.28
N VAL A 150 -5.23 -7.12 10.64
CA VAL A 150 -6.64 -7.28 10.29
C VAL A 150 -7.51 -6.31 11.10
N LEU A 151 -7.24 -6.14 12.38
CA LEU A 151 -8.00 -5.22 13.24
C LEU A 151 -7.82 -3.76 12.84
N ASP A 152 -6.66 -3.38 12.29
CA ASP A 152 -6.41 -2.03 11.77
C ASP A 152 -7.26 -1.70 10.53
N GLU A 153 -7.76 -2.72 9.82
CA GLU A 153 -8.64 -2.55 8.66
C GLU A 153 -10.13 -2.50 9.03
N VAL A 154 -10.49 -2.92 10.25
CA VAL A 154 -11.88 -2.93 10.73
C VAL A 154 -12.22 -1.60 11.40
N PRO A 155 -13.32 -0.93 11.01
CA PRO A 155 -13.74 0.30 11.70
C PRO A 155 -13.99 0.08 13.19
N ALA A 156 -13.56 1.01 14.04
CA ALA A 156 -13.58 0.88 15.49
C ALA A 156 -14.98 0.63 16.12
N HIS A 157 -16.05 0.95 15.40
CA HIS A 157 -17.43 0.73 15.87
C HIS A 157 -18.01 -0.62 15.44
N VAL A 158 -17.26 -1.42 14.68
CA VAL A 158 -17.70 -2.73 14.18
C VAL A 158 -17.17 -3.83 15.08
N HIS A 159 -18.03 -4.72 15.52
CA HIS A 159 -17.63 -5.91 16.27
C HIS A 159 -17.05 -6.95 15.32
N ALA A 160 -15.74 -7.19 15.44
CA ALA A 160 -15.03 -8.15 14.61
C ALA A 160 -14.95 -9.52 15.26
N GLU A 161 -15.08 -10.56 14.46
CA GLU A 161 -14.79 -11.95 14.83
C GLU A 161 -13.87 -12.55 13.76
N ILE A 162 -12.77 -13.18 14.19
CA ILE A 162 -11.75 -13.71 13.27
C ILE A 162 -11.50 -15.18 13.58
N TRP A 163 -11.59 -15.99 12.53
CA TRP A 163 -11.35 -17.43 12.57
C TRP A 163 -10.19 -17.82 11.66
N VAL A 164 -9.31 -18.71 12.16
CA VAL A 164 -8.29 -19.36 11.38
C VAL A 164 -8.60 -20.87 11.36
N GLY A 165 -9.03 -21.35 10.21
CA GLY A 165 -9.59 -22.68 10.09
C GLY A 165 -10.86 -22.83 10.95
N GLN A 166 -10.80 -23.73 11.93
CA GLN A 166 -11.91 -23.96 12.87
C GLN A 166 -11.69 -23.29 14.24
N ARG A 167 -10.64 -22.52 14.40
CA ARG A 167 -10.29 -21.89 15.67
C ARG A 167 -10.55 -20.38 15.60
N ARG A 168 -11.41 -19.89 16.51
CA ARG A 168 -11.57 -18.45 16.70
C ARG A 168 -10.35 -17.88 17.40
N ILE A 169 -9.77 -16.85 16.81
CA ILE A 169 -8.60 -16.12 17.34
C ILE A 169 -8.97 -14.75 17.90
N TRP A 170 -10.13 -14.18 17.47
CA TRP A 170 -10.61 -12.90 17.98
C TRP A 170 -12.17 -12.89 18.05
N PRO A 171 -12.79 -12.31 19.12
CA PRO A 171 -12.14 -12.02 20.40
C PRO A 171 -11.63 -13.30 21.05
N ALA A 172 -10.56 -13.20 21.85
CA ALA A 172 -10.04 -14.34 22.56
C ALA A 172 -11.10 -14.90 23.51
N VAL A 173 -11.15 -16.22 23.67
CA VAL A 173 -12.15 -16.88 24.54
C VAL A 173 -12.10 -16.35 25.96
N ALA A 174 -10.89 -15.98 26.44
CA ALA A 174 -10.71 -15.38 27.78
C ALA A 174 -11.38 -14.01 27.92
N ASP A 175 -11.41 -13.21 26.85
CA ASP A 175 -12.01 -11.87 26.88
C ASP A 175 -13.55 -11.89 26.88
N LEU A 176 -14.15 -12.93 26.33
CA LEU A 176 -15.59 -13.13 26.37
C LEU A 176 -16.06 -13.52 27.78
N ALA A 177 -15.32 -14.43 28.44
CA ALA A 177 -15.62 -14.82 29.81
C ALA A 177 -15.50 -13.64 30.79
N ALA A 178 -14.55 -12.72 30.55
CA ALA A 178 -14.41 -11.51 31.35
C ALA A 178 -15.55 -10.51 31.13
N ARG A 179 -16.11 -10.43 29.93
CA ARG A 179 -17.28 -9.56 29.60
C ARG A 179 -18.60 -10.10 30.15
N GLU A 180 -18.80 -11.40 30.14
CA GLU A 180 -19.97 -12.04 30.74
C GLU A 180 -19.99 -11.91 32.28
N LEU A 181 -18.82 -11.86 32.93
CA LEU A 181 -18.70 -11.65 34.38
C LEU A 181 -18.87 -10.18 34.79
N ALA A 182 -18.80 -9.25 33.86
CA ALA A 182 -18.90 -7.79 34.10
C ALA A 182 -20.29 -7.21 33.73
N SER A 183 -21.18 -8.05 33.19
CA SER A 183 -22.58 -7.70 32.82
C SER A 183 -23.58 -8.24 33.85
#